data_8b930d1c4145d2bac44e1e51cf20e4a8
#
_entry.id   8b930d1c4145d2bac44e1e51cf20e4a8
#
_cell.length_a   1.000
_cell.length_b   1.000
_cell.length_c   1.000
_cell.angle_alpha   90.00
_cell.angle_beta   90.00
_cell.angle_gamma   90.00
#
_symmetry.space_group_name_H-M   'P 1'
#
loop_
_entity.id
_entity.type
_entity.pdbx_description
1 polymer ?
#
loop_
_entity_poly.entity_id
_entity_poly.type
_entity_poly.pdbx_seq_one_letter_code
_entity_poly.pdbx_strand_id
1 'polypeptide(L)'
;MSYTYTTLKTAIKDYTENDEPTFVRNLPVFIKNSEERILKNVQLSLFRKNATGVMSDTSKYLAVPSDFLAPFSLSYTSSNEEIFVDFKDPDFVQSFNPNPATKGLPRFYAQFDVENFILGPSPSGDFPAELHYFYRPASITSSIFVITLSNVNGTFTTSDNVTGSTSLQSSKVTSITNASTLSVVIPAGDFVVGETLTGSSSGATGTLTTIGSDATETWLSENAEVALLYGSLMEAYIFMKGEPDLQQIYEKRFGEAIMGLKSLGESKEVTDEYRTGMIIRGKQ
;
A
#
# COMPACT_ATOMS: atom_id res chain seq x y z
N MET A 1 -12.69 13.27 -11.97
CA MET A 1 -12.07 14.01 -10.83
C MET A 1 -11.50 12.96 -9.90
N SER A 2 -10.20 13.02 -9.59
CA SER A 2 -9.62 12.07 -8.63
C SER A 2 -10.11 12.34 -7.21
N TYR A 3 -10.29 11.29 -6.42
CA TYR A 3 -10.59 11.44 -5.01
C TYR A 3 -9.30 11.63 -4.21
N THR A 4 -9.27 12.67 -3.38
CA THR A 4 -8.41 12.68 -2.19
C THR A 4 -9.12 11.93 -1.05
N TYR A 5 -8.41 11.59 0.02
CA TYR A 5 -9.04 10.94 1.17
C TYR A 5 -10.16 11.79 1.77
N THR A 6 -9.95 13.11 1.87
CA THR A 6 -10.95 14.05 2.40
C THR A 6 -12.20 14.10 1.51
N THR A 7 -12.04 14.22 0.19
CA THR A 7 -13.19 14.27 -0.73
C THR A 7 -13.94 12.94 -0.80
N LEU A 8 -13.24 11.81 -0.68
CA LEU A 8 -13.86 10.48 -0.59
C LEU A 8 -14.68 10.31 0.68
N LYS A 9 -14.14 10.73 1.86
CA LYS A 9 -14.90 10.75 3.12
C LYS A 9 -16.19 11.57 2.98
N THR A 10 -16.08 12.78 2.42
CA THR A 10 -17.25 13.65 2.21
C THR A 10 -18.26 12.98 1.29
N ALA A 11 -17.83 12.42 0.17
CA ALA A 11 -18.73 11.72 -0.75
C ALA A 11 -19.45 10.54 -0.07
N ILE A 12 -18.76 9.74 0.73
CA ILE A 12 -19.40 8.62 1.46
C ILE A 12 -20.45 9.16 2.45
N LYS A 13 -20.14 10.21 3.20
CA LYS A 13 -21.06 10.84 4.14
C LYS A 13 -22.30 11.40 3.43
N ASP A 14 -22.12 12.09 2.31
CA ASP A 14 -23.21 12.66 1.52
C ASP A 14 -24.14 11.57 0.95
N TYR A 15 -23.56 10.45 0.46
CA TYR A 15 -24.35 9.32 -0.06
C TYR A 15 -25.12 8.56 1.03
N THR A 16 -24.58 8.52 2.24
CA THR A 16 -25.19 7.81 3.37
C THR A 16 -26.03 8.72 4.27
N GLU A 17 -25.97 10.04 4.05
CA GLU A 17 -26.60 11.05 4.91
C GLU A 17 -26.32 10.83 6.41
N ASN A 18 -25.09 10.38 6.73
CA ASN A 18 -24.72 9.95 8.07
C ASN A 18 -23.43 10.62 8.56
N ASP A 19 -23.58 11.43 9.60
CA ASP A 19 -22.48 12.14 10.29
C ASP A 19 -22.26 11.63 11.73
N GLU A 20 -22.84 10.49 12.10
CA GLU A 20 -22.64 9.96 13.44
C GLU A 20 -21.15 9.71 13.74
N PRO A 21 -20.64 10.08 14.93
CA PRO A 21 -19.23 9.90 15.26
C PRO A 21 -18.72 8.45 15.16
N THR A 22 -19.61 7.48 15.44
CA THR A 22 -19.28 6.06 15.30
C THR A 22 -19.11 5.65 13.86
N PHE A 23 -19.95 6.16 12.95
CA PHE A 23 -19.86 5.93 11.52
C PHE A 23 -18.60 6.58 10.95
N VAL A 24 -18.39 7.87 11.23
CA VAL A 24 -17.23 8.64 10.75
C VAL A 24 -15.92 7.98 11.17
N ARG A 25 -15.81 7.51 12.41
CA ARG A 25 -14.61 6.80 12.90
C ARG A 25 -14.31 5.52 12.14
N ASN A 26 -15.30 4.86 11.54
CA ASN A 26 -15.15 3.63 10.79
C ASN A 26 -14.92 3.84 9.29
N LEU A 27 -15.04 5.06 8.75
CA LEU A 27 -14.80 5.37 7.33
C LEU A 27 -13.45 4.82 6.81
N PRO A 28 -12.32 4.95 7.54
CA PRO A 28 -11.05 4.38 7.09
C PRO A 28 -11.10 2.86 6.90
N VAL A 29 -11.88 2.16 7.72
CA VAL A 29 -12.03 0.70 7.63
C VAL A 29 -12.82 0.33 6.36
N PHE A 30 -13.90 1.04 6.07
CA PHE A 30 -14.71 0.81 4.85
C PHE A 30 -13.88 1.02 3.59
N ILE A 31 -13.09 2.10 3.57
CA ILE A 31 -12.22 2.42 2.43
C ILE A 31 -11.12 1.36 2.28
N LYS A 32 -10.44 0.97 3.36
CA LYS A 32 -9.42 -0.09 3.32
C LYS A 32 -9.97 -1.43 2.83
N ASN A 33 -11.16 -1.82 3.28
CA ASN A 33 -11.80 -3.04 2.83
C ASN A 33 -12.13 -2.98 1.34
N SER A 34 -12.58 -1.82 0.85
CA SER A 34 -12.83 -1.59 -0.57
C SER A 34 -11.55 -1.70 -1.40
N GLU A 35 -10.47 -1.03 -0.98
CA GLU A 35 -9.15 -1.11 -1.64
C GLU A 35 -8.66 -2.56 -1.69
N GLU A 36 -8.73 -3.28 -0.57
CA GLU A 36 -8.31 -4.68 -0.51
C GLU A 36 -9.13 -5.57 -1.45
N ARG A 37 -10.44 -5.34 -1.52
CA ARG A 37 -11.34 -6.06 -2.43
C ARG A 37 -11.00 -5.78 -3.89
N ILE A 38 -10.70 -4.53 -4.25
CA ILE A 38 -10.25 -4.18 -5.61
C ILE A 38 -8.94 -4.89 -5.93
N LEU A 39 -7.92 -4.76 -5.07
CA LEU A 39 -6.60 -5.34 -5.29
C LEU A 39 -6.60 -6.88 -5.38
N LYS A 40 -7.49 -7.55 -4.65
CA LYS A 40 -7.67 -9.01 -4.76
C LYS A 40 -8.35 -9.45 -6.05
N ASN A 41 -9.19 -8.60 -6.64
CA ASN A 41 -9.95 -8.92 -7.84
C ASN A 41 -9.25 -8.52 -9.14
N VAL A 42 -8.31 -7.58 -9.10
CA VAL A 42 -7.68 -7.00 -10.28
C VAL A 42 -6.17 -7.15 -10.18
N GLN A 43 -5.59 -7.99 -11.02
CA GLN A 43 -4.15 -8.08 -11.21
C GLN A 43 -3.73 -7.08 -12.29
N LEU A 44 -3.13 -5.97 -11.87
CA LEU A 44 -2.61 -4.98 -12.81
C LEU A 44 -1.10 -5.08 -12.89
N SER A 45 -0.58 -5.20 -14.11
CA SER A 45 0.87 -5.12 -14.39
C SER A 45 1.49 -3.80 -13.91
N LEU A 46 0.67 -2.78 -13.67
CA LEU A 46 1.06 -1.48 -13.12
C LEU A 46 1.52 -1.54 -11.63
N PHE A 47 1.13 -2.59 -10.90
CA PHE A 47 1.59 -2.80 -9.52
C PHE A 47 2.89 -3.61 -9.45
N ARG A 48 3.70 -3.54 -10.51
CA ARG A 48 5.07 -4.04 -10.50
C ARG A 48 6.02 -2.93 -10.05
N LYS A 49 6.98 -3.30 -9.24
CA LYS A 49 8.01 -2.43 -8.70
C LYS A 49 9.35 -3.14 -8.78
N ASN A 50 10.39 -2.36 -8.89
CA ASN A 50 11.76 -2.85 -8.86
C ASN A 50 12.43 -2.42 -7.56
N ALA A 51 13.15 -3.35 -6.91
CA ALA A 51 14.01 -3.05 -5.78
C ALA A 51 15.39 -3.65 -6.01
N THR A 52 16.41 -2.87 -5.70
CA THR A 52 17.80 -3.31 -5.74
C THR A 52 18.29 -3.69 -4.36
N GLY A 53 19.16 -4.69 -4.29
CA GLY A 53 19.75 -5.18 -3.05
C GLY A 53 21.09 -5.83 -3.33
N VAL A 54 21.62 -6.53 -2.34
CA VAL A 54 22.86 -7.30 -2.47
C VAL A 54 22.64 -8.70 -1.89
N MET A 55 22.93 -9.73 -2.69
CA MET A 55 23.07 -11.10 -2.19
C MET A 55 24.44 -11.19 -1.55
N SER A 56 24.50 -11.38 -0.23
CA SER A 56 25.77 -11.40 0.50
C SER A 56 26.35 -12.80 0.61
N ASP A 57 27.68 -12.91 0.54
CA ASP A 57 28.39 -14.16 0.74
C ASP A 57 28.33 -14.67 2.20
N THR A 58 27.93 -13.81 3.13
CA THR A 58 27.76 -14.16 4.55
C THR A 58 26.39 -14.71 4.90
N SER A 59 25.41 -14.60 3.99
CA SER A 59 24.03 -14.99 4.25
C SER A 59 23.42 -15.75 3.07
N LYS A 60 22.71 -16.83 3.37
CA LYS A 60 21.85 -17.51 2.39
C LYS A 60 20.49 -16.83 2.22
N TYR A 61 20.22 -15.77 2.98
CA TYR A 61 18.97 -15.05 2.96
C TYR A 61 19.12 -13.70 2.28
N LEU A 62 18.09 -13.32 1.54
CA LEU A 62 17.94 -12.01 0.92
C LEU A 62 16.70 -11.36 1.50
N ALA A 63 16.82 -10.12 1.97
CA ALA A 63 15.70 -9.39 2.56
C ALA A 63 14.59 -9.09 1.54
N VAL A 64 13.34 -9.24 1.96
CA VAL A 64 12.14 -8.93 1.18
C VAL A 64 11.74 -7.46 1.45
N PRO A 65 11.38 -6.67 0.42
CA PRO A 65 10.84 -5.33 0.63
C PRO A 65 9.56 -5.36 1.48
N SER A 66 9.35 -4.33 2.32
CA SER A 66 8.21 -4.26 3.24
C SER A 66 6.83 -4.16 2.55
N ASP A 67 6.81 -3.72 1.28
CA ASP A 67 5.62 -3.59 0.45
C ASP A 67 5.43 -4.77 -0.54
N PHE A 68 6.24 -5.84 -0.38
CA PHE A 68 6.22 -7.02 -1.23
C PHE A 68 4.90 -7.79 -1.10
N LEU A 69 4.35 -8.20 -2.23
CA LEU A 69 3.14 -9.03 -2.32
C LEU A 69 3.44 -10.39 -2.98
N ALA A 70 4.09 -10.37 -4.14
CA ALA A 70 4.44 -11.59 -4.89
C ALA A 70 5.66 -11.35 -5.78
N PRO A 71 6.54 -12.35 -5.98
CA PRO A 71 7.69 -12.22 -6.85
C PRO A 71 7.26 -12.25 -8.32
N PHE A 72 7.95 -11.47 -9.15
CA PHE A 72 7.84 -11.56 -10.60
C PHE A 72 9.14 -12.15 -11.19
N SER A 73 10.29 -11.54 -10.90
CA SER A 73 11.61 -12.07 -11.27
C SER A 73 12.68 -11.58 -10.30
N LEU A 74 13.68 -12.40 -10.08
CA LEU A 74 14.87 -12.06 -9.32
C LEU A 74 16.08 -12.33 -10.19
N SER A 75 16.97 -11.35 -10.30
CA SER A 75 18.24 -11.45 -11.00
C SER A 75 19.36 -10.91 -10.14
N TYR A 76 20.59 -11.26 -10.50
CA TYR A 76 21.79 -10.66 -9.94
C TYR A 76 22.85 -10.50 -11.01
N THR A 77 23.78 -9.58 -10.80
CA THR A 77 24.89 -9.34 -11.73
C THR A 77 26.16 -10.03 -11.23
N SER A 78 26.74 -10.86 -12.09
CA SER A 78 28.05 -11.47 -11.87
C SER A 78 28.88 -11.38 -13.15
N SER A 79 30.13 -10.92 -13.04
CA SER A 79 31.04 -10.76 -14.19
C SER A 79 30.47 -9.93 -15.36
N ASN A 80 29.69 -8.89 -15.05
CA ASN A 80 28.96 -8.05 -16.01
C ASN A 80 27.83 -8.76 -16.79
N GLU A 81 27.42 -9.93 -16.35
CA GLU A 81 26.28 -10.66 -16.90
C GLU A 81 25.15 -10.66 -15.87
N GLU A 82 23.93 -10.47 -16.33
CA GLU A 82 22.72 -10.59 -15.54
C GLU A 82 22.24 -12.04 -15.55
N ILE A 83 22.12 -12.64 -14.37
CA ILE A 83 21.72 -14.02 -14.16
C ILE A 83 20.39 -14.06 -13.46
N PHE A 84 19.37 -14.65 -14.09
CA PHE A 84 18.06 -14.85 -13.51
C PHE A 84 18.05 -16.08 -12.60
N VAL A 85 17.32 -15.93 -11.47
CA VAL A 85 17.19 -16.98 -10.45
C VAL A 85 15.76 -17.52 -10.48
N ASP A 86 15.61 -18.85 -10.54
CA ASP A 86 14.29 -19.49 -10.61
C ASP A 86 13.59 -19.52 -9.26
N PHE A 87 12.30 -19.16 -9.25
CA PHE A 87 11.46 -19.31 -8.07
C PHE A 87 11.02 -20.76 -7.86
N LYS A 88 11.24 -21.29 -6.64
CA LYS A 88 10.91 -22.67 -6.25
C LYS A 88 10.28 -22.70 -4.85
N ASP A 89 9.86 -23.89 -4.43
CA ASP A 89 9.43 -24.10 -3.04
C ASP A 89 10.63 -24.09 -2.06
N PRO A 90 10.43 -23.62 -0.80
CA PRO A 90 11.48 -23.61 0.21
C PRO A 90 12.12 -24.98 0.45
N ASP A 91 11.32 -26.06 0.47
CA ASP A 91 11.79 -27.42 0.67
C ASP A 91 12.73 -27.88 -0.46
N PHE A 92 12.39 -27.48 -1.71
CA PHE A 92 13.26 -27.75 -2.84
C PHE A 92 14.61 -27.06 -2.69
N VAL A 93 14.62 -25.76 -2.36
CA VAL A 93 15.86 -24.98 -2.21
C VAL A 93 16.74 -25.54 -1.09
N GLN A 94 16.13 -25.94 0.03
CA GLN A 94 16.84 -26.54 1.16
C GLN A 94 17.38 -27.92 0.80
N SER A 95 16.63 -28.74 0.07
CA SER A 95 17.08 -30.06 -0.39
C SER A 95 18.18 -29.96 -1.44
N PHE A 96 18.12 -28.94 -2.29
CA PHE A 96 19.15 -28.68 -3.30
C PHE A 96 20.47 -28.26 -2.68
N ASN A 97 20.45 -27.47 -1.62
CA ASN A 97 21.63 -27.04 -0.87
C ASN A 97 21.51 -27.39 0.62
N PRO A 98 21.61 -28.67 1.02
CA PRO A 98 21.39 -29.09 2.40
C PRO A 98 22.51 -28.59 3.34
N ASN A 99 23.70 -28.30 2.81
CA ASN A 99 24.78 -27.71 3.57
C ASN A 99 24.95 -26.24 3.22
N PRO A 100 24.51 -25.30 4.08
CA PRO A 100 24.61 -23.87 3.82
C PRO A 100 26.03 -23.33 3.71
N ALA A 101 27.05 -24.11 4.15
CA ALA A 101 28.45 -23.76 3.96
C ALA A 101 28.91 -23.96 2.51
N THR A 102 28.17 -24.74 1.71
CA THR A 102 28.44 -24.89 0.28
C THR A 102 27.97 -23.62 -0.44
N LYS A 103 28.95 -22.87 -0.92
CA LYS A 103 28.70 -21.59 -1.63
C LYS A 103 28.81 -21.80 -3.15
N GLY A 104 28.04 -20.98 -3.89
CA GLY A 104 28.05 -20.98 -5.35
C GLY A 104 27.30 -19.80 -5.93
N LEU A 105 27.07 -19.84 -7.23
CA LEU A 105 26.19 -18.88 -7.89
C LEU A 105 24.72 -19.27 -7.63
N PRO A 106 23.90 -18.43 -7.03
CA PRO A 106 22.50 -18.72 -6.76
C PRO A 106 21.74 -19.06 -8.05
N ARG A 107 21.01 -20.17 -8.04
CA ARG A 107 20.17 -20.62 -9.18
C ARG A 107 18.69 -20.63 -8.85
N PHE A 108 18.39 -20.84 -7.57
CA PHE A 108 17.03 -20.98 -7.09
C PHE A 108 16.80 -20.07 -5.89
N TYR A 109 15.60 -19.56 -5.76
CA TYR A 109 15.15 -18.84 -4.57
C TYR A 109 13.74 -19.26 -4.19
N ALA A 110 13.40 -19.08 -2.93
CA ALA A 110 12.05 -19.29 -2.42
C ALA A 110 11.74 -18.27 -1.35
N GLN A 111 10.46 -17.98 -1.14
CA GLN A 111 10.03 -17.20 0.01
C GLN A 111 10.11 -18.09 1.25
N PHE A 112 11.01 -17.75 2.18
CA PHE A 112 11.23 -18.52 3.40
C PHE A 112 10.31 -18.07 4.52
N ASP A 113 10.20 -16.76 4.69
CA ASP A 113 9.30 -16.09 5.62
C ASP A 113 8.82 -14.75 5.04
N VAL A 114 8.14 -13.94 5.86
CA VAL A 114 7.61 -12.62 5.42
C VAL A 114 8.72 -11.62 5.08
N GLU A 115 9.88 -11.78 5.70
CA GLU A 115 10.99 -10.83 5.60
C GLU A 115 12.15 -11.32 4.73
N ASN A 116 12.20 -12.63 4.39
CA ASN A 116 13.37 -13.22 3.76
C ASN A 116 13.02 -14.19 2.62
N PHE A 117 13.80 -14.10 1.54
CA PHE A 117 13.98 -15.17 0.59
C PHE A 117 15.16 -16.06 1.01
N ILE A 118 15.08 -17.34 0.74
CA ILE A 118 16.20 -18.27 0.83
C ILE A 118 16.79 -18.51 -0.57
N LEU A 119 18.11 -18.51 -0.67
CA LEU A 119 18.88 -18.70 -1.90
C LEU A 119 19.51 -20.07 -1.95
N GLY A 120 19.58 -20.68 -3.10
CA GLY A 120 20.23 -21.97 -3.31
C GLY A 120 21.02 -22.04 -4.61
N PRO A 121 22.36 -22.28 -4.57
CA PRO A 121 23.25 -22.33 -3.42
C PRO A 121 23.40 -21.02 -2.65
N SER A 122 24.00 -21.06 -1.44
CA SER A 122 24.41 -19.84 -0.73
C SER A 122 25.39 -19.04 -1.60
N PRO A 123 25.28 -17.70 -1.67
CA PRO A 123 26.13 -16.89 -2.54
C PRO A 123 27.62 -17.08 -2.25
N SER A 124 28.44 -17.16 -3.30
CA SER A 124 29.90 -17.27 -3.19
C SER A 124 30.62 -15.92 -3.15
N GLY A 125 29.89 -14.83 -3.28
CA GLY A 125 30.38 -13.46 -3.25
C GLY A 125 29.21 -12.50 -3.05
N ASP A 126 29.52 -11.22 -2.92
CA ASP A 126 28.52 -10.17 -2.86
C ASP A 126 28.08 -9.80 -4.29
N PHE A 127 26.82 -10.09 -4.63
CA PHE A 127 26.27 -9.84 -5.95
C PHE A 127 25.17 -8.77 -5.86
N PRO A 128 25.27 -7.68 -6.65
CA PRO A 128 24.15 -6.77 -6.84
C PRO A 128 22.93 -7.52 -7.38
N ALA A 129 21.81 -7.41 -6.69
CA ALA A 129 20.58 -8.11 -7.04
C ALA A 129 19.46 -7.12 -7.37
N GLU A 130 18.59 -7.54 -8.26
CA GLU A 130 17.42 -6.80 -8.70
C GLU A 130 16.18 -7.69 -8.60
N LEU A 131 15.20 -7.23 -7.81
CA LEU A 131 13.94 -7.92 -7.61
C LEU A 131 12.82 -7.13 -8.28
N HIS A 132 12.19 -7.74 -9.28
CA HIS A 132 10.92 -7.27 -9.82
C HIS A 132 9.80 -8.01 -9.10
N TYR A 133 8.84 -7.26 -8.54
CA TYR A 133 7.78 -7.82 -7.72
C TYR A 133 6.50 -7.03 -7.81
N PHE A 134 5.39 -7.70 -7.47
CA PHE A 134 4.13 -7.02 -7.24
C PHE A 134 4.14 -6.43 -5.84
N TYR A 135 3.86 -5.14 -5.75
CA TYR A 135 3.79 -4.44 -4.46
C TYR A 135 2.36 -4.12 -4.07
N ARG A 136 2.14 -3.96 -2.78
CA ARG A 136 0.88 -3.46 -2.26
C ARG A 136 0.93 -1.93 -2.22
N PRO A 137 0.12 -1.22 -3.02
CA PRO A 137 0.08 0.24 -2.98
C PRO A 137 -0.40 0.72 -1.60
N ALA A 138 0.10 1.88 -1.18
CA ALA A 138 -0.33 2.51 0.05
C ALA A 138 -1.83 2.85 -0.03
N SER A 139 -2.53 2.65 1.09
CA SER A 139 -3.94 3.03 1.19
C SER A 139 -4.11 4.55 1.17
N ILE A 140 -5.16 5.05 0.53
CA ILE A 140 -5.53 6.46 0.57
C ILE A 140 -5.80 6.93 2.01
N THR A 141 -6.17 6.03 2.91
CA THR A 141 -6.36 6.34 4.34
C THR A 141 -5.06 6.65 5.07
N SER A 142 -3.90 6.42 4.45
CA SER A 142 -2.58 6.80 4.96
C SER A 142 -2.14 8.19 4.49
N SER A 143 -3.00 8.93 3.81
CA SER A 143 -2.76 10.30 3.37
C SER A 143 -2.41 11.20 4.54
N ILE A 144 -1.51 12.14 4.30
CA ILE A 144 -1.01 13.07 5.29
C ILE A 144 -1.35 14.50 4.91
N PHE A 145 -1.51 15.36 5.92
CA PHE A 145 -1.53 16.80 5.72
C PHE A 145 -0.62 17.49 6.73
N VAL A 146 -0.24 18.72 6.40
CA VAL A 146 0.58 19.56 7.25
C VAL A 146 -0.34 20.41 8.14
N ILE A 147 -0.13 20.36 9.45
CA ILE A 147 -0.81 21.22 10.40
C ILE A 147 0.16 22.23 10.98
N THR A 148 -0.33 23.45 11.24
CA THR A 148 0.43 24.49 11.91
C THR A 148 -0.19 24.78 13.27
N LEU A 149 0.65 24.90 14.27
CA LEU A 149 0.30 25.13 15.67
C LEU A 149 0.79 26.50 16.13
N SER A 150 0.10 27.10 17.08
CA SER A 150 0.56 28.23 17.88
C SER A 150 0.61 27.83 19.35
N ASN A 151 1.22 28.69 20.19
CA ASN A 151 1.30 28.48 21.63
C ASN A 151 1.82 27.07 22.00
N VAL A 152 2.83 26.59 21.27
CA VAL A 152 3.38 25.26 21.50
C VAL A 152 4.12 25.23 22.83
N ASN A 153 3.77 24.27 23.67
CA ASN A 153 4.44 23.96 24.93
C ASN A 153 4.94 22.52 24.90
N GLY A 154 6.22 22.32 25.13
CA GLY A 154 6.89 21.03 24.98
C GLY A 154 7.38 20.78 23.56
N THR A 155 7.84 19.57 23.29
CA THR A 155 8.35 19.15 21.97
C THR A 155 7.60 17.90 21.52
N PHE A 156 6.92 18.01 20.40
CA PHE A 156 6.28 16.85 19.76
C PHE A 156 7.32 15.87 19.22
N THR A 157 6.95 14.62 19.14
CA THR A 157 7.79 13.53 18.59
C THR A 157 7.02 12.76 17.50
N THR A 158 7.74 12.04 16.63
CA THR A 158 7.12 11.17 15.62
C THR A 158 6.45 9.93 16.21
N SER A 159 6.63 9.69 17.52
CA SER A 159 5.93 8.65 18.28
C SER A 159 4.56 9.11 18.80
N ASP A 160 4.28 10.41 18.74
CA ASP A 160 3.02 10.96 19.23
C ASP A 160 1.84 10.61 18.35
N ASN A 161 0.70 10.32 18.99
CA ASN A 161 -0.60 10.55 18.44
C ASN A 161 -1.12 11.87 19.01
N VAL A 162 -1.37 12.85 18.15
CA VAL A 162 -1.96 14.13 18.56
C VAL A 162 -3.47 13.99 18.64
N THR A 163 -4.03 14.41 19.77
CA THR A 163 -5.50 14.34 20.01
C THR A 163 -6.06 15.74 20.25
N GLY A 164 -7.12 16.06 19.53
CA GLY A 164 -7.85 17.34 19.64
C GLY A 164 -8.73 17.38 20.88
N SER A 165 -8.73 18.52 21.57
CA SER A 165 -9.51 18.73 22.80
C SER A 165 -11.01 18.85 22.56
N THR A 166 -11.41 19.31 21.38
CA THR A 166 -12.83 19.55 21.00
C THR A 166 -13.34 18.47 20.06
N SER A 167 -12.58 18.18 19.01
CA SER A 167 -12.94 17.16 18.01
C SER A 167 -12.84 15.73 18.54
N LEU A 168 -12.00 15.52 19.57
CA LEU A 168 -11.62 14.19 20.10
C LEU A 168 -11.01 13.27 19.03
N GLN A 169 -10.61 13.85 17.88
CA GLN A 169 -9.94 13.11 16.83
C GLN A 169 -8.47 12.91 17.22
N SER A 170 -7.93 11.75 16.83
CA SER A 170 -6.53 11.42 17.07
C SER A 170 -5.83 11.08 15.77
N SER A 171 -4.61 11.55 15.62
CA SER A 171 -3.81 11.30 14.43
C SER A 171 -2.33 11.12 14.75
N LYS A 172 -1.67 10.23 14.01
CA LYS A 172 -0.24 9.95 14.19
C LYS A 172 0.61 11.03 13.53
N VAL A 173 1.61 11.53 14.25
CA VAL A 173 2.65 12.40 13.72
C VAL A 173 3.61 11.56 12.88
N THR A 174 3.78 11.93 11.61
CA THR A 174 4.66 11.23 10.66
C THR A 174 6.00 11.91 10.50
N SER A 175 6.00 13.24 10.51
CA SER A 175 7.24 14.03 10.48
C SER A 175 7.04 15.40 11.16
N ILE A 176 8.13 16.02 11.54
CA ILE A 176 8.17 17.31 12.22
C ILE A 176 9.09 18.21 11.41
N THR A 177 8.52 19.27 10.84
CA THR A 177 9.31 20.27 10.08
C THR A 177 9.97 21.27 11.02
N ASN A 178 9.24 21.72 12.03
CA ASN A 178 9.72 22.60 13.10
C ASN A 178 8.78 22.48 14.31
N ALA A 179 9.08 23.23 15.39
CA ALA A 179 8.32 23.15 16.63
C ALA A 179 6.80 23.42 16.49
N SER A 180 6.39 24.15 15.44
CA SER A 180 5.00 24.54 15.21
C SER A 180 4.38 23.91 13.95
N THR A 181 5.13 23.10 13.21
CA THR A 181 4.64 22.52 11.93
C THR A 181 4.87 21.01 11.93
N LEU A 182 3.76 20.26 11.95
CA LEU A 182 3.75 18.81 11.99
C LEU A 182 3.07 18.26 10.75
N SER A 183 3.56 17.14 10.24
CA SER A 183 2.85 16.31 9.26
C SER A 183 2.15 15.17 10.01
N VAL A 184 0.85 15.05 9.82
CA VAL A 184 0.03 14.05 10.49
C VAL A 184 -0.80 13.26 9.48
N VAL A 185 -1.13 12.02 9.82
CA VAL A 185 -2.09 11.23 9.03
C VAL A 185 -3.45 11.90 9.13
N ILE A 186 -4.19 11.97 8.02
CA ILE A 186 -5.54 12.57 8.05
C ILE A 186 -6.45 11.68 8.92
N PRO A 187 -7.06 12.23 10.00
CA PRO A 187 -7.92 11.43 10.88
C PRO A 187 -9.24 11.06 10.21
N ALA A 188 -9.97 10.13 10.80
CA ALA A 188 -11.28 9.72 10.31
C ALA A 188 -12.29 10.89 10.32
N GLY A 189 -12.40 11.59 11.43
CA GLY A 189 -13.12 12.87 11.54
C GLY A 189 -12.19 14.06 11.35
N ASP A 190 -12.72 15.24 11.37
CA ASP A 190 -11.95 16.45 11.12
C ASP A 190 -11.51 17.10 12.43
N PHE A 191 -10.29 17.64 12.47
CA PHE A 191 -9.84 18.54 13.53
C PHE A 191 -10.56 19.89 13.43
N VAL A 192 -10.71 20.55 14.56
CA VAL A 192 -11.31 21.89 14.65
C VAL A 192 -10.21 22.94 14.80
N VAL A 193 -10.14 23.90 13.88
CA VAL A 193 -9.20 25.01 13.98
C VAL A 193 -9.49 25.81 15.27
N GLY A 194 -8.46 26.10 16.04
CA GLY A 194 -8.55 26.75 17.36
C GLY A 194 -8.54 25.77 18.54
N GLU A 195 -8.65 24.45 18.30
CA GLU A 195 -8.54 23.48 19.39
C GLU A 195 -7.10 23.24 19.82
N THR A 196 -6.95 22.75 21.05
CA THR A 196 -5.63 22.34 21.56
C THR A 196 -5.37 20.88 21.19
N LEU A 197 -4.25 20.63 20.52
CA LEU A 197 -3.74 19.30 20.26
C LEU A 197 -2.76 18.88 21.35
N THR A 198 -2.89 17.64 21.83
CA THR A 198 -2.02 17.07 22.85
C THR A 198 -1.35 15.80 22.31
N GLY A 199 -0.01 15.75 22.40
CA GLY A 199 0.78 14.58 22.04
C GLY A 199 0.72 13.50 23.13
N SER A 200 0.43 12.27 22.72
CA SER A 200 0.19 11.14 23.65
C SER A 200 1.46 10.69 24.39
N SER A 201 2.62 10.75 23.73
CA SER A 201 3.90 10.26 24.29
C SER A 201 4.73 11.39 24.89
N SER A 202 4.77 12.55 24.24
CA SER A 202 5.54 13.70 24.66
C SER A 202 4.85 14.56 25.73
N GLY A 203 3.50 14.52 25.78
CA GLY A 203 2.69 15.46 26.54
C GLY A 203 2.74 16.89 26.02
N ALA A 204 3.35 17.11 24.86
CA ALA A 204 3.40 18.44 24.23
C ALA A 204 2.01 18.91 23.84
N THR A 205 1.76 20.21 23.91
CA THR A 205 0.49 20.81 23.55
C THR A 205 0.69 21.96 22.57
N GLY A 206 -0.32 22.22 21.73
CA GLY A 206 -0.30 23.36 20.82
C GLY A 206 -1.69 23.64 20.28
N THR A 207 -1.98 24.91 20.01
CA THR A 207 -3.28 25.33 19.44
C THR A 207 -3.24 25.21 17.92
N LEU A 208 -4.15 24.46 17.34
CA LEU A 208 -4.26 24.29 15.90
C LEU A 208 -4.68 25.58 15.20
N THR A 209 -3.83 26.11 14.33
CA THR A 209 -4.10 27.35 13.59
C THR A 209 -4.51 27.10 12.15
N THR A 210 -3.85 26.18 11.46
CA THR A 210 -4.18 25.82 10.07
C THR A 210 -4.05 24.33 9.83
N ILE A 211 -4.89 23.86 8.91
CA ILE A 211 -4.85 22.51 8.36
C ILE A 211 -4.53 22.69 6.87
N GLY A 212 -3.44 22.08 6.41
CA GLY A 212 -3.09 22.07 5.00
C GLY A 212 -4.08 21.25 4.15
N SER A 213 -4.07 21.48 2.86
CA SER A 213 -4.89 20.69 1.93
C SER A 213 -4.38 19.26 1.81
N ASP A 214 -5.30 18.30 1.76
CA ASP A 214 -5.03 16.93 1.35
C ASP A 214 -4.85 16.92 -0.17
N ALA A 215 -3.62 16.71 -0.62
CA ALA A 215 -3.27 16.58 -2.03
C ALA A 215 -2.79 15.16 -2.37
N THR A 216 -2.96 14.21 -1.44
CA THR A 216 -2.48 12.85 -1.62
C THR A 216 -3.53 12.03 -2.37
N GLU A 217 -3.18 11.68 -3.58
CA GLU A 217 -3.95 10.79 -4.45
C GLU A 217 -3.22 9.45 -4.56
N THR A 218 -3.96 8.39 -4.75
CA THR A 218 -3.42 7.06 -5.03
C THR A 218 -3.84 6.62 -6.43
N TRP A 219 -3.13 5.67 -7.01
CA TRP A 219 -3.51 5.15 -8.32
C TRP A 219 -4.99 4.68 -8.35
N LEU A 220 -5.47 4.07 -7.26
CA LEU A 220 -6.86 3.64 -7.15
C LEU A 220 -7.83 4.83 -7.13
N SER A 221 -7.47 5.92 -6.45
CA SER A 221 -8.33 7.11 -6.39
C SER A 221 -8.37 7.91 -7.68
N GLU A 222 -7.35 7.77 -8.54
CA GLU A 222 -7.31 8.42 -9.85
C GLU A 222 -7.95 7.58 -10.96
N ASN A 223 -7.72 6.26 -10.95
CA ASN A 223 -8.06 5.39 -12.08
C ASN A 223 -9.20 4.41 -11.77
N ALA A 224 -9.58 4.26 -10.51
CA ALA A 224 -10.61 3.35 -10.04
C ALA A 224 -11.64 4.05 -9.13
N GLU A 225 -11.89 5.34 -9.34
CA GLU A 225 -12.77 6.19 -8.53
C GLU A 225 -14.11 5.53 -8.21
N VAL A 226 -14.76 5.03 -9.26
CA VAL A 226 -16.09 4.41 -9.17
C VAL A 226 -16.06 3.13 -8.33
N ALA A 227 -15.04 2.29 -8.54
CA ALA A 227 -14.87 1.07 -7.76
C ALA A 227 -14.58 1.39 -6.28
N LEU A 228 -13.72 2.37 -6.03
CA LEU A 228 -13.36 2.78 -4.68
C LEU A 228 -14.56 3.35 -3.91
N LEU A 229 -15.36 4.23 -4.55
CA LEU A 229 -16.54 4.81 -3.94
C LEU A 229 -17.60 3.74 -3.64
N TYR A 230 -18.05 2.98 -4.66
CA TYR A 230 -19.13 2.01 -4.46
C TYR A 230 -18.70 0.83 -3.57
N GLY A 231 -17.44 0.42 -3.61
CA GLY A 231 -16.91 -0.56 -2.66
C GLY A 231 -16.94 -0.06 -1.22
N SER A 232 -16.60 1.20 -1.00
CA SER A 232 -16.68 1.83 0.34
C SER A 232 -18.13 2.01 0.80
N LEU A 233 -19.03 2.38 -0.10
CA LEU A 233 -20.46 2.49 0.19
C LEU A 233 -21.09 1.15 0.57
N MET A 234 -20.69 0.05 -0.09
CA MET A 234 -21.15 -1.31 0.29
C MET A 234 -20.79 -1.63 1.75
N GLU A 235 -19.55 -1.41 2.13
CA GLU A 235 -19.09 -1.63 3.51
C GLU A 235 -19.83 -0.71 4.50
N ALA A 236 -20.05 0.54 4.13
CA ALA A 236 -20.79 1.50 4.93
C ALA A 236 -22.27 1.07 5.15
N TYR A 237 -22.93 0.61 4.09
CA TYR A 237 -24.32 0.12 4.19
C TYR A 237 -24.44 -1.17 4.99
N ILE A 238 -23.46 -2.08 4.90
CA ILE A 238 -23.40 -3.27 5.76
C ILE A 238 -23.29 -2.85 7.23
N PHE A 239 -22.44 -1.87 7.52
CA PHE A 239 -22.28 -1.33 8.88
C PHE A 239 -23.55 -0.71 9.42
N MET A 240 -24.24 0.08 8.62
CA MET A 240 -25.51 0.74 8.99
C MET A 240 -26.71 -0.21 9.03
N LYS A 241 -26.56 -1.47 8.58
CA LYS A 241 -27.68 -2.40 8.35
C LYS A 241 -28.73 -1.81 7.41
N GLY A 242 -28.24 -1.13 6.35
CA GLY A 242 -29.07 -0.44 5.38
C GLY A 242 -29.96 -1.37 4.55
N GLU A 243 -30.80 -0.77 3.73
CA GLU A 243 -31.77 -1.49 2.89
C GLU A 243 -31.08 -2.42 1.88
N PRO A 244 -31.54 -3.68 1.78
CA PRO A 244 -30.94 -4.67 0.85
C PRO A 244 -30.94 -4.24 -0.61
N ASP A 245 -31.96 -3.50 -1.04
CA ASP A 245 -32.12 -3.05 -2.42
C ASP A 245 -30.99 -2.07 -2.83
N LEU A 246 -30.68 -1.13 -1.97
CA LEU A 246 -29.58 -0.19 -2.20
C LEU A 246 -28.21 -0.88 -2.16
N GLN A 247 -28.06 -1.87 -1.29
CA GLN A 247 -26.85 -2.66 -1.23
C GLN A 247 -26.61 -3.41 -2.54
N GLN A 248 -27.66 -4.02 -3.13
CA GLN A 248 -27.59 -4.70 -4.44
C GLN A 248 -27.20 -3.74 -5.59
N ILE A 249 -27.72 -2.50 -5.55
CA ILE A 249 -27.37 -1.49 -6.55
C ILE A 249 -25.88 -1.14 -6.45
N TYR A 250 -25.35 -0.92 -5.25
CA TYR A 250 -23.94 -0.61 -5.07
C TYR A 250 -23.04 -1.80 -5.45
N GLU A 251 -23.44 -3.02 -5.11
CA GLU A 251 -22.72 -4.23 -5.51
C GLU A 251 -22.65 -4.38 -7.03
N LYS A 252 -23.76 -4.14 -7.74
CA LYS A 252 -23.79 -4.14 -9.19
C LYS A 252 -22.86 -3.09 -9.79
N ARG A 253 -22.91 -1.85 -9.28
CA ARG A 253 -22.04 -0.75 -9.74
C ARG A 253 -20.56 -1.04 -9.47
N PHE A 254 -20.25 -1.59 -8.32
CA PHE A 254 -18.89 -2.04 -8.00
C PHE A 254 -18.43 -3.14 -8.97
N GLY A 255 -19.27 -4.15 -9.22
CA GLY A 255 -18.98 -5.23 -10.18
C GLY A 255 -18.70 -4.73 -11.60
N GLU A 256 -19.53 -3.80 -12.11
CA GLU A 256 -19.33 -3.15 -13.41
C GLU A 256 -17.97 -2.41 -13.48
N ALA A 257 -17.62 -1.66 -12.42
CA ALA A 257 -16.35 -0.95 -12.33
C ALA A 257 -15.14 -1.91 -12.30
N ILE A 258 -15.23 -3.00 -11.54
CA ILE A 258 -14.17 -4.05 -11.49
C ILE A 258 -14.00 -4.75 -12.85
N MET A 259 -15.08 -5.03 -13.58
CA MET A 259 -14.99 -5.58 -14.93
C MET A 259 -14.23 -4.65 -15.88
N GLY A 260 -14.47 -3.34 -15.80
CA GLY A 260 -13.74 -2.35 -16.60
C GLY A 260 -12.24 -2.33 -16.28
N LEU A 261 -11.89 -2.45 -14.99
CA LEU A 261 -10.48 -2.51 -14.56
C LEU A 261 -9.78 -3.80 -14.99
N LYS A 262 -10.47 -4.94 -14.95
CA LYS A 262 -9.94 -6.23 -15.47
C LYS A 262 -9.65 -6.15 -16.95
N SER A 263 -10.57 -5.63 -17.74
CA SER A 263 -10.39 -5.42 -19.17
C SER A 263 -9.19 -4.51 -19.48
N LEU A 264 -8.95 -3.47 -18.67
CA LEU A 264 -7.78 -2.62 -18.79
C LEU A 264 -6.46 -3.37 -18.49
N GLY A 265 -6.47 -4.27 -17.51
CA GLY A 265 -5.32 -5.11 -17.16
C GLY A 265 -4.98 -6.10 -18.29
N GLU A 266 -5.97 -6.83 -18.75
CA GLU A 266 -5.83 -7.84 -19.81
C GLU A 266 -5.39 -7.22 -21.14
N SER A 267 -5.90 -6.06 -21.52
CA SER A 267 -5.50 -5.38 -22.76
C SER A 267 -4.02 -5.01 -22.84
N LYS A 268 -3.37 -4.80 -21.70
CA LYS A 268 -1.93 -4.52 -21.63
C LYS A 268 -1.07 -5.78 -21.70
N GLU A 269 -1.55 -6.91 -21.20
CA GLU A 269 -0.82 -8.18 -21.28
C GLU A 269 -0.74 -8.73 -22.70
N VAL A 270 -1.81 -8.60 -23.49
CA VAL A 270 -1.83 -9.02 -24.89
C VAL A 270 -0.80 -8.25 -25.74
N THR A 271 -0.51 -7.01 -25.41
CA THR A 271 0.52 -6.22 -26.13
C THR A 271 1.94 -6.67 -25.82
N ASP A 272 2.19 -7.28 -24.67
CA ASP A 272 3.51 -7.79 -24.29
C ASP A 272 3.85 -9.14 -24.96
N GLU A 273 2.88 -9.99 -25.26
CA GLU A 273 3.09 -11.23 -26.01
C GLU A 273 3.70 -10.98 -27.40
N TYR A 274 3.36 -9.87 -28.05
CA TYR A 274 3.96 -9.48 -29.33
C TYR A 274 5.39 -8.89 -29.18
N ARG A 275 5.78 -8.45 -28.00
CA ARG A 275 7.11 -7.86 -27.75
C ARG A 275 8.18 -8.88 -27.39
N THR A 276 7.83 -10.05 -26.94
CA THR A 276 8.80 -11.09 -26.54
C THR A 276 9.51 -11.79 -27.70
N GLY A 277 9.23 -11.40 -28.98
CA GLY A 277 10.02 -11.80 -30.14
C GLY A 277 10.11 -13.31 -30.37
N MET A 278 9.32 -14.14 -29.73
CA MET A 278 9.23 -15.55 -30.05
C MET A 278 8.50 -15.71 -31.39
N ILE A 279 9.26 -15.89 -32.44
CA ILE A 279 8.74 -16.37 -33.73
C ILE A 279 8.24 -17.78 -33.49
N ILE A 280 6.91 -17.94 -33.36
CA ILE A 280 6.27 -19.26 -33.43
C ILE A 280 6.45 -19.75 -34.87
N ARG A 281 7.47 -20.58 -35.11
CA ARG A 281 7.57 -21.32 -36.39
C ARG A 281 6.38 -22.27 -36.45
N GLY A 282 5.44 -21.95 -37.32
CA GLY A 282 4.41 -22.91 -37.70
C GLY A 282 5.05 -24.22 -38.11
N LYS A 283 4.58 -25.34 -37.52
CA LYS A 283 4.96 -26.68 -37.99
C LYS A 283 4.51 -26.80 -39.46
N GLN A 284 5.49 -27.00 -40.36
CA GLN A 284 5.25 -27.56 -41.69
C GLN A 284 4.91 -29.03 -41.57
#